data_bd11bc657c5f02d4f6b2bccaace958b8
#
_entry.id   bd11bc657c5f02d4f6b2bccaace958b8
#
_cell.length_a   1.000
_cell.length_b   1.000
_cell.length_c   1.000
_cell.angle_alpha   90.00
_cell.angle_beta   90.00
_cell.angle_gamma   90.00
#
_symmetry.space_group_name_H-M   'P 1'
#
loop_
_entity.id
_entity.type
_entity.pdbx_description
1 polymer ?
#
loop_
_entity_poly.entity_id
_entity_poly.type
_entity_poly.pdbx_seq_one_letter_code
_entity_poly.pdbx_strand_id
1 'polypeptide(L)'
;MAKRKLNIPVKNGDRLELDVETLASSGDGLCRHSGYTLFTPGGLPGDRIRGKVIKTTPRFGVVDVFERIQLSKDRIDPPCPVFYKCGGCKFQDLSYEKQLEFKIQVVRDSINRIGGIALSKYIEVFGAEQQYHYRNKGSFAVQGKTSDPQIGFYSEGSHNVADSAVCGILLEPINKTKEWLRYLLKKNQISIYHEEHHRGLVRGLVIRHSQSTGETLVGPVSYTHLRAHET
;
A
#
# COMPACT_ATOMS: atom_id res chain seq x y z
N MET A 1 18.23 17.05 34.44
CA MET A 1 18.75 16.03 33.51
C MET A 1 18.88 16.67 32.13
N ALA A 2 20.10 16.86 31.63
CA ALA A 2 20.34 17.45 30.31
C ALA A 2 19.83 16.50 29.22
N LYS A 3 18.93 16.98 28.35
CA LYS A 3 18.49 16.24 27.15
C LYS A 3 19.72 15.99 26.28
N ARG A 4 20.18 14.75 26.20
CA ARG A 4 21.23 14.32 25.28
C ARG A 4 20.78 14.71 23.88
N LYS A 5 21.45 15.72 23.28
CA LYS A 5 21.24 16.08 21.89
C LYS A 5 21.56 14.85 21.05
N LEU A 6 20.56 14.14 20.55
CA LEU A 6 20.75 13.06 19.59
C LEU A 6 21.36 13.68 18.35
N ASN A 7 22.62 13.33 18.07
CA ASN A 7 23.30 13.76 16.84
C ASN A 7 22.67 12.95 15.69
N ILE A 8 21.76 13.57 14.92
CA ILE A 8 21.17 12.97 13.73
C ILE A 8 22.21 13.14 12.60
N PRO A 9 22.76 12.04 12.04
CA PRO A 9 23.89 12.13 11.09
C PRO A 9 23.47 12.61 9.69
N VAL A 10 22.17 12.83 9.46
CA VAL A 10 21.59 13.23 8.17
C VAL A 10 20.57 14.34 8.36
N LYS A 11 20.34 15.14 7.33
CA LYS A 11 19.31 16.17 7.28
C LYS A 11 18.41 16.01 6.05
N ASN A 12 17.21 16.60 6.10
CA ASN A 12 16.32 16.64 4.94
C ASN A 12 17.05 17.27 3.74
N GLY A 13 16.95 16.63 2.61
CA GLY A 13 17.61 17.02 1.37
C GLY A 13 18.92 16.31 1.07
N ASP A 14 19.56 15.66 2.04
CA ASP A 14 20.78 14.89 1.82
C ASP A 14 20.54 13.78 0.80
N ARG A 15 21.50 13.57 -0.09
CA ARG A 15 21.52 12.48 -1.07
C ARG A 15 22.51 11.43 -0.59
N LEU A 16 22.03 10.20 -0.46
CA LEU A 16 22.80 9.10 0.10
C LEU A 16 22.78 7.91 -0.86
N GLU A 17 23.87 7.15 -0.86
CA GLU A 17 23.93 5.82 -1.40
C GLU A 17 23.85 4.83 -0.23
N LEU A 18 22.92 3.88 -0.31
CA LEU A 18 22.54 3.00 0.80
C LEU A 18 22.33 1.58 0.32
N ASP A 19 22.69 0.62 1.15
CA ASP A 19 22.32 -0.77 0.99
C ASP A 19 21.09 -1.08 1.85
N VAL A 20 20.08 -1.72 1.26
CA VAL A 20 18.89 -2.15 1.98
C VAL A 20 19.20 -3.47 2.66
N GLU A 21 19.24 -3.45 4.00
CA GLU A 21 19.66 -4.60 4.82
C GLU A 21 18.52 -5.58 5.07
N THR A 22 17.33 -5.07 5.38
CA THR A 22 16.17 -5.88 5.75
C THR A 22 14.88 -5.10 5.49
N LEU A 23 13.73 -5.73 5.82
CA LEU A 23 12.41 -5.08 5.81
C LEU A 23 11.97 -4.75 7.22
N ALA A 24 11.39 -3.57 7.38
CA ALA A 24 10.64 -3.22 8.57
C ALA A 24 9.28 -3.94 8.58
N SER A 25 8.63 -4.02 9.74
CA SER A 25 7.29 -4.61 9.87
C SER A 25 6.22 -3.91 9.01
N SER A 26 6.46 -2.66 8.61
CA SER A 26 5.63 -1.91 7.64
C SER A 26 5.78 -2.41 6.20
N GLY A 27 6.82 -3.19 5.91
CA GLY A 27 7.20 -3.60 4.56
C GLY A 27 8.14 -2.64 3.84
N ASP A 28 8.55 -1.57 4.47
CA ASP A 28 9.54 -0.65 3.90
C ASP A 28 10.95 -1.22 4.09
N GLY A 29 11.84 -0.99 3.13
CA GLY A 29 13.24 -1.32 3.25
C GLY A 29 13.88 -0.56 4.41
N LEU A 30 14.80 -1.20 5.12
CA LEU A 30 15.55 -0.62 6.22
C LEU A 30 17.03 -0.57 5.86
N CYS A 31 17.60 0.62 5.94
CA CYS A 31 19.02 0.90 5.78
C CYS A 31 19.60 1.49 7.07
N ARG A 32 20.91 1.45 7.21
CA ARG A 32 21.63 2.14 8.28
C ARG A 32 22.68 3.08 7.72
N HIS A 33 22.72 4.29 8.27
CA HIS A 33 23.74 5.27 7.96
C HIS A 33 24.33 5.82 9.26
N SER A 34 25.62 5.55 9.54
CA SER A 34 26.27 5.94 10.80
C SER A 34 25.45 5.54 12.04
N GLY A 35 24.88 4.34 12.04
CA GLY A 35 24.04 3.80 13.14
C GLY A 35 22.60 4.35 13.20
N TYR A 36 22.27 5.31 12.35
CA TYR A 36 20.92 5.87 12.25
C TYR A 36 20.07 5.08 11.26
N THR A 37 18.82 4.80 11.67
CA THR A 37 17.88 4.00 10.87
C THR A 37 17.21 4.87 9.80
N LEU A 38 17.22 4.37 8.56
CA LEU A 38 16.56 5.01 7.42
C LEU A 38 15.58 4.02 6.79
N PHE A 39 14.35 4.43 6.61
CA PHE A 39 13.33 3.67 5.89
C PHE A 39 13.28 4.10 4.44
N THR A 40 13.18 3.11 3.55
CA THR A 40 13.13 3.29 2.10
C THR A 40 11.89 2.60 1.55
N PRO A 41 10.77 3.32 1.34
CA PRO A 41 9.60 2.74 0.71
C PRO A 41 9.94 2.07 -0.62
N GLY A 42 9.50 0.83 -0.83
CA GLY A 42 9.78 0.05 -2.03
C GLY A 42 11.23 -0.45 -2.18
N GLY A 43 12.09 -0.27 -1.16
CA GLY A 43 13.40 -0.92 -1.08
C GLY A 43 13.26 -2.36 -0.63
N LEU A 44 14.00 -3.29 -1.28
CA LEU A 44 14.05 -4.71 -0.90
C LEU A 44 15.44 -5.08 -0.43
N PRO A 45 15.58 -6.03 0.52
CA PRO A 45 16.88 -6.49 0.99
C PRO A 45 17.79 -6.93 -0.16
N GLY A 46 19.02 -6.41 -0.18
CA GLY A 46 19.96 -6.61 -1.28
C GLY A 46 19.89 -5.58 -2.41
N ASP A 47 18.92 -4.64 -2.38
CA ASP A 47 19.00 -3.46 -3.23
C ASP A 47 20.13 -2.53 -2.76
N ARG A 48 20.88 -1.97 -3.72
CA ARG A 48 21.74 -0.79 -3.50
C ARG A 48 21.12 0.40 -4.21
N ILE A 49 20.85 1.45 -3.46
CA ILE A 49 20.00 2.56 -3.88
C ILE A 49 20.70 3.90 -3.72
N ARG A 50 20.28 4.87 -4.53
CA ARG A 50 20.48 6.29 -4.26
C ARG A 50 19.13 6.93 -3.95
N GLY A 51 19.09 7.69 -2.88
CA GLY A 51 17.86 8.35 -2.45
C GLY A 51 18.12 9.69 -1.79
N LYS A 52 17.04 10.44 -1.62
CA LYS A 52 17.02 11.74 -0.94
C LYS A 52 16.30 11.61 0.39
N VAL A 53 16.93 12.08 1.46
CA VAL A 53 16.29 12.15 2.78
C VAL A 53 15.15 13.16 2.72
N ILE A 54 13.92 12.69 2.94
CA ILE A 54 12.70 13.53 2.88
C ILE A 54 12.11 13.81 4.27
N LYS A 55 12.52 13.03 5.28
CA LYS A 55 12.06 13.20 6.66
C LYS A 55 13.12 12.74 7.63
N THR A 56 13.32 13.50 8.70
CA THR A 56 14.16 13.11 9.84
C THR A 56 13.38 13.25 11.15
N THR A 57 13.58 12.31 12.06
CA THR A 57 13.06 12.30 13.43
C THR A 57 14.22 11.95 14.39
N PRO A 58 14.07 12.07 15.70
CA PRO A 58 15.13 11.63 16.63
C PRO A 58 15.52 10.16 16.54
N ARG A 59 14.67 9.29 15.98
CA ARG A 59 14.86 7.83 15.98
C ARG A 59 15.10 7.24 14.59
N PHE A 60 14.59 7.86 13.54
CA PHE A 60 14.67 7.36 12.17
C PHE A 60 14.48 8.47 11.15
N GLY A 61 14.90 8.22 9.92
CA GLY A 61 14.59 9.04 8.75
C GLY A 61 13.88 8.24 7.66
N VAL A 62 13.39 8.95 6.66
CA VAL A 62 12.77 8.36 5.46
C VAL A 62 13.51 8.88 4.24
N VAL A 63 13.81 7.97 3.34
CA VAL A 63 14.53 8.24 2.09
C VAL A 63 13.63 7.93 0.91
N ASP A 64 13.46 8.90 0.04
CA ASP A 64 12.81 8.74 -1.26
C ASP A 64 13.84 8.25 -2.28
N VAL A 65 13.61 7.07 -2.84
CA VAL A 65 14.54 6.40 -3.76
C VAL A 65 14.32 6.91 -5.18
N PHE A 66 15.35 7.53 -5.76
CA PHE A 66 15.30 7.99 -7.15
C PHE A 66 16.13 7.13 -8.12
N GLU A 67 17.03 6.27 -7.63
CA GLU A 67 17.84 5.36 -8.46
C GLU A 67 18.10 4.05 -7.71
N ARG A 68 18.00 2.92 -8.41
CA ARG A 68 18.47 1.62 -7.94
C ARG A 68 19.72 1.23 -8.71
N ILE A 69 20.87 1.24 -8.02
CA ILE A 69 22.19 0.93 -8.61
C ILE A 69 22.29 -0.57 -8.85
N GLN A 70 21.82 -1.34 -7.87
CA GLN A 70 21.77 -2.79 -7.93
C GLN A 70 20.42 -3.26 -7.43
N LEU A 71 19.81 -4.19 -8.15
CA LEU A 71 18.56 -4.80 -7.74
C LEU A 71 18.83 -6.02 -6.86
N SER A 72 17.99 -6.22 -5.86
CA SER A 72 17.93 -7.47 -5.12
C SER A 72 17.70 -8.66 -6.06
N LYS A 73 18.37 -9.76 -5.83
CA LYS A 73 18.15 -11.03 -6.56
C LYS A 73 16.76 -11.63 -6.35
N ASP A 74 16.11 -11.23 -5.27
CA ASP A 74 14.79 -11.70 -4.88
C ASP A 74 13.67 -10.80 -5.43
N ARG A 75 14.04 -9.74 -6.18
CA ARG A 75 13.09 -8.87 -6.86
C ARG A 75 12.56 -9.54 -8.13
N ILE A 76 11.26 -9.45 -8.32
CA ILE A 76 10.54 -9.93 -9.50
C ILE A 76 9.73 -8.78 -10.12
N ASP A 77 9.37 -8.92 -11.38
CA ASP A 77 8.47 -7.98 -12.03
C ASP A 77 7.04 -8.15 -11.47
N PRO A 78 6.45 -7.07 -10.91
CA PRO A 78 5.11 -7.18 -10.35
C PRO A 78 4.08 -7.35 -11.47
N PRO A 79 3.15 -8.32 -11.35
CA PRO A 79 2.13 -8.55 -12.38
C PRO A 79 1.08 -7.44 -12.45
N CYS A 80 1.00 -6.56 -11.46
CA CYS A 80 0.06 -5.44 -11.44
C CYS A 80 0.67 -4.21 -12.12
N PRO A 81 0.07 -3.70 -13.22
CA PRO A 81 0.63 -2.57 -13.98
C PRO A 81 0.65 -1.25 -13.21
N VAL A 82 -0.12 -1.14 -12.14
CA VAL A 82 -0.18 0.05 -11.28
C VAL A 82 0.48 -0.16 -9.92
N PHE A 83 1.25 -1.24 -9.73
CA PHE A 83 1.84 -1.60 -8.45
C PHE A 83 2.62 -0.44 -7.82
N TYR A 84 3.51 0.21 -8.57
CA TYR A 84 4.34 1.31 -8.05
C TYR A 84 3.59 2.64 -7.84
N LYS A 85 2.31 2.70 -8.25
CA LYS A 85 1.44 3.87 -8.03
C LYS A 85 0.40 3.62 -6.96
N CYS A 86 -0.03 2.36 -6.81
CA CYS A 86 -1.13 1.96 -5.94
C CYS A 86 -0.63 1.66 -4.53
N GLY A 87 -1.23 2.26 -3.50
CA GLY A 87 -0.91 1.95 -2.10
C GLY A 87 -1.51 0.65 -1.56
N GLY A 88 -2.16 -0.17 -2.41
CA GLY A 88 -2.89 -1.35 -1.96
C GLY A 88 -2.05 -2.60 -1.71
N CYS A 89 -0.83 -2.69 -2.27
CA CYS A 89 0.07 -3.84 -2.16
C CYS A 89 1.50 -3.38 -1.87
N LYS A 90 2.25 -4.19 -1.10
CA LYS A 90 3.63 -3.86 -0.71
C LYS A 90 4.68 -4.79 -1.31
N PHE A 91 4.33 -6.02 -1.73
CA PHE A 91 5.31 -7.06 -2.01
C PHE A 91 5.11 -7.79 -3.34
N GLN A 92 4.40 -7.22 -4.31
CA GLN A 92 4.26 -7.91 -5.60
C GLN A 92 5.56 -7.97 -6.41
N ASP A 93 6.54 -7.16 -6.04
CA ASP A 93 7.88 -7.14 -6.63
C ASP A 93 8.93 -7.94 -5.81
N LEU A 94 8.48 -8.72 -4.81
CA LEU A 94 9.30 -9.64 -4.03
C LEU A 94 8.87 -11.08 -4.30
N SER A 95 9.81 -12.01 -4.48
CA SER A 95 9.52 -13.43 -4.68
C SER A 95 8.67 -13.99 -3.54
N TYR A 96 7.77 -14.94 -3.84
CA TYR A 96 6.81 -15.41 -2.85
C TYR A 96 7.47 -16.12 -1.67
N GLU A 97 8.54 -16.87 -1.92
CA GLU A 97 9.33 -17.50 -0.87
C GLU A 97 9.86 -16.45 0.12
N LYS A 98 10.36 -15.33 -0.39
CA LYS A 98 10.86 -14.24 0.45
C LYS A 98 9.75 -13.49 1.18
N GLN A 99 8.56 -13.40 0.60
CA GLN A 99 7.40 -12.90 1.33
C GLN A 99 7.05 -13.79 2.53
N LEU A 100 7.14 -15.12 2.38
CA LEU A 100 6.89 -16.07 3.48
C LEU A 100 7.97 -15.97 4.56
N GLU A 101 9.25 -15.91 4.17
CA GLU A 101 10.36 -15.69 5.11
C GLU A 101 10.17 -14.40 5.92
N PHE A 102 9.80 -13.33 5.26
CA PHE A 102 9.51 -12.04 5.93
C PHE A 102 8.36 -12.15 6.93
N LYS A 103 7.26 -12.84 6.56
CA LYS A 103 6.14 -13.06 7.48
C LYS A 103 6.54 -13.85 8.72
N ILE A 104 7.37 -14.90 8.55
CA ILE A 104 7.95 -15.65 9.69
C ILE A 104 8.75 -14.72 10.59
N GLN A 105 9.59 -13.87 9.99
CA GLN A 105 10.44 -12.95 10.75
C GLN A 105 9.61 -11.94 11.55
N VAL A 106 8.54 -11.37 10.95
CA VAL A 106 7.62 -10.45 11.64
C VAL A 106 6.95 -11.13 12.84
N VAL A 107 6.49 -12.38 12.68
CA VAL A 107 5.88 -13.15 13.78
C VAL A 107 6.90 -13.41 14.88
N ARG A 108 8.10 -13.88 14.51
CA ARG A 108 9.18 -14.15 15.45
C ARG A 108 9.58 -12.92 16.25
N ASP A 109 9.78 -11.78 15.57
CA ASP A 109 10.14 -10.52 16.22
C ASP A 109 9.02 -10.02 17.15
N SER A 110 7.77 -10.17 16.73
CA SER A 110 6.63 -9.78 17.56
C SER A 110 6.56 -10.59 18.84
N ILE A 111 6.74 -11.91 18.78
CA ILE A 111 6.68 -12.79 19.95
C ILE A 111 7.92 -12.61 20.82
N ASN A 112 9.13 -12.60 20.25
CA ASN A 112 10.37 -12.54 21.02
C ASN A 112 10.62 -11.14 21.61
N ARG A 113 10.51 -10.08 20.78
CA ARG A 113 10.92 -8.73 21.18
C ARG A 113 9.81 -7.94 21.85
N ILE A 114 8.56 -8.09 21.38
CA ILE A 114 7.41 -7.37 21.94
C ILE A 114 6.75 -8.20 23.03
N GLY A 115 6.52 -9.49 22.79
CA GLY A 115 5.90 -10.41 23.74
C GLY A 115 6.83 -10.88 24.85
N GLY A 116 8.15 -10.71 24.73
CA GLY A 116 9.15 -11.18 25.70
C GLY A 116 9.23 -12.71 25.84
N ILE A 117 8.69 -13.45 24.87
CA ILE A 117 8.62 -14.92 24.87
C ILE A 117 9.70 -15.46 23.94
N ALA A 118 10.67 -16.18 24.47
CA ALA A 118 11.70 -16.82 23.66
C ALA A 118 11.11 -17.97 22.85
N LEU A 119 10.93 -17.75 21.54
CA LEU A 119 10.57 -18.81 20.59
C LEU A 119 11.83 -19.60 20.24
N SER A 120 11.98 -20.79 20.85
CA SER A 120 13.06 -21.73 20.53
C SER A 120 12.74 -22.68 19.39
N LYS A 121 11.48 -22.72 18.93
CA LYS A 121 11.01 -23.67 17.90
C LYS A 121 10.92 -23.04 16.52
N TYR A 122 11.08 -23.90 15.53
CA TYR A 122 10.80 -23.58 14.12
C TYR A 122 9.34 -23.15 13.96
N ILE A 123 9.11 -22.07 13.23
CA ILE A 123 7.78 -21.62 12.84
C ILE A 123 7.51 -22.22 11.46
N GLU A 124 6.58 -23.11 11.38
CA GLU A 124 6.11 -23.65 10.12
C GLU A 124 5.20 -22.62 9.45
N VAL A 125 5.38 -22.42 8.15
CA VAL A 125 4.55 -21.54 7.34
C VAL A 125 3.95 -22.31 6.17
N PHE A 126 2.67 -22.13 5.98
CA PHE A 126 1.95 -22.70 4.84
C PHE A 126 1.68 -21.54 3.85
N GLY A 127 2.28 -21.65 2.66
CA GLY A 127 2.01 -20.73 1.57
C GLY A 127 0.62 -20.98 0.99
N ALA A 128 0.01 -19.91 0.44
CA ALA A 128 -1.22 -20.06 -0.31
C ALA A 128 -0.93 -20.67 -1.69
N GLU A 129 -1.72 -21.67 -2.11
CA GLU A 129 -1.66 -22.24 -3.45
C GLU A 129 -1.97 -21.17 -4.50
N GLN A 130 -2.97 -20.34 -4.24
CA GLN A 130 -3.37 -19.24 -5.09
C GLN A 130 -2.93 -17.90 -4.47
N GLN A 131 -1.92 -17.28 -5.05
CA GLN A 131 -1.32 -16.03 -4.54
C GLN A 131 -2.10 -14.77 -4.97
N TYR A 132 -3.00 -14.90 -5.95
CA TYR A 132 -3.83 -13.83 -6.51
C TYR A 132 -5.32 -14.23 -6.42
N HIS A 133 -6.21 -13.29 -6.70
CA HIS A 133 -7.67 -13.52 -6.69
C HIS A 133 -8.22 -14.09 -5.37
N TYR A 134 -7.62 -13.73 -4.23
CA TYR A 134 -8.03 -14.21 -2.91
C TYR A 134 -8.90 -13.21 -2.14
N ARG A 135 -8.83 -11.93 -2.50
CA ARG A 135 -9.51 -10.86 -1.75
C ARG A 135 -10.95 -10.70 -2.21
N ASN A 136 -11.89 -10.87 -1.28
CA ASN A 136 -13.33 -10.87 -1.53
C ASN A 136 -14.02 -9.51 -1.29
N LYS A 137 -13.26 -8.45 -1.01
CA LYS A 137 -13.77 -7.09 -0.78
C LYS A 137 -12.84 -6.05 -1.37
N GLY A 138 -13.40 -5.12 -2.16
CA GLY A 138 -12.75 -3.90 -2.60
C GLY A 138 -13.45 -2.67 -2.04
N SER A 139 -12.69 -1.73 -1.45
CA SER A 139 -13.17 -0.39 -1.09
C SER A 139 -12.43 0.60 -1.96
N PHE A 140 -13.08 1.08 -2.99
CA PHE A 140 -12.49 1.91 -4.03
C PHE A 140 -12.81 3.38 -3.80
N ALA A 141 -11.84 4.24 -4.04
CA ALA A 141 -12.08 5.67 -4.22
C ALA A 141 -12.55 5.93 -5.67
N VAL A 142 -13.42 6.91 -5.82
CA VAL A 142 -13.90 7.37 -7.12
C VAL A 142 -13.52 8.83 -7.29
N GLN A 143 -12.82 9.15 -8.39
CA GLN A 143 -12.36 10.49 -8.73
C GLN A 143 -12.52 10.76 -10.23
N GLY A 144 -12.11 11.94 -10.66
CA GLY A 144 -12.11 12.34 -12.07
C GLY A 144 -13.40 13.03 -12.48
N LYS A 145 -13.62 13.05 -13.80
CA LYS A 145 -14.82 13.69 -14.39
C LYS A 145 -15.95 12.67 -14.53
N THR A 146 -17.18 13.15 -14.54
CA THR A 146 -18.36 12.30 -14.79
C THR A 146 -18.25 11.56 -16.15
N SER A 147 -17.63 12.18 -17.15
CA SER A 147 -17.37 11.56 -18.45
C SER A 147 -16.25 10.53 -18.44
N ASP A 148 -15.37 10.56 -17.42
CA ASP A 148 -14.22 9.68 -17.26
C ASP A 148 -13.94 9.38 -15.78
N PRO A 149 -14.80 8.54 -15.13
CA PRO A 149 -14.65 8.18 -13.72
C PRO A 149 -13.43 7.29 -13.52
N GLN A 150 -12.54 7.70 -12.64
CA GLN A 150 -11.41 6.90 -12.17
C GLN A 150 -11.82 6.12 -10.93
N ILE A 151 -11.65 4.80 -10.93
CA ILE A 151 -12.05 3.92 -9.82
C ILE A 151 -10.88 3.02 -9.45
N GLY A 152 -10.33 3.22 -8.25
CA GLY A 152 -9.15 2.48 -7.81
C GLY A 152 -8.88 2.66 -6.33
N PHE A 153 -7.69 2.26 -5.92
CA PHE A 153 -7.18 2.53 -4.57
C PHE A 153 -6.36 3.82 -4.58
N TYR A 154 -6.21 4.44 -3.42
CA TYR A 154 -5.33 5.60 -3.29
C TYR A 154 -3.86 5.22 -3.49
N SER A 155 -3.12 6.10 -4.11
CA SER A 155 -1.66 6.04 -4.12
C SER A 155 -1.12 6.27 -2.71
N GLU A 156 0.00 5.66 -2.40
CA GLU A 156 0.60 5.75 -1.06
C GLU A 156 0.85 7.21 -0.65
N GLY A 157 0.41 7.57 0.55
CA GLY A 157 0.59 8.92 1.11
C GLY A 157 -0.15 10.04 0.37
N SER A 158 -1.11 9.72 -0.50
CA SER A 158 -1.89 10.71 -1.25
C SER A 158 -3.36 10.33 -1.40
N HIS A 159 -4.18 11.29 -1.84
CA HIS A 159 -5.58 11.05 -2.23
C HIS A 159 -5.74 10.86 -3.75
N ASN A 160 -4.65 10.68 -4.50
CA ASN A 160 -4.74 10.39 -5.92
C ASN A 160 -5.14 8.93 -6.15
N VAL A 161 -6.08 8.69 -7.05
CA VAL A 161 -6.53 7.34 -7.38
C VAL A 161 -5.60 6.69 -8.38
N ALA A 162 -5.07 5.53 -8.04
CA ALA A 162 -4.42 4.64 -8.97
C ALA A 162 -5.48 3.81 -9.68
N ASP A 163 -5.96 4.33 -10.82
CA ASP A 163 -6.99 3.67 -11.59
C ASP A 163 -6.43 2.43 -12.31
N SER A 164 -7.17 1.34 -12.24
CA SER A 164 -6.85 0.09 -12.94
C SER A 164 -8.13 -0.67 -13.26
N ALA A 165 -8.26 -1.14 -14.48
CA ALA A 165 -9.39 -1.98 -14.89
C ALA A 165 -9.43 -3.29 -14.09
N VAL A 166 -8.28 -3.89 -13.83
CA VAL A 166 -8.16 -5.15 -13.09
C VAL A 166 -7.22 -5.01 -11.90
N CYS A 167 -7.67 -5.45 -10.74
CA CYS A 167 -6.83 -5.65 -9.57
C CYS A 167 -6.60 -7.16 -9.36
N GLY A 168 -5.36 -7.62 -9.54
CA GLY A 168 -5.04 -9.05 -9.55
C GLY A 168 -5.26 -9.76 -8.21
N ILE A 169 -5.30 -9.06 -7.08
CA ILE A 169 -5.58 -9.69 -5.78
C ILE A 169 -7.09 -9.84 -5.49
N LEU A 170 -7.96 -9.10 -6.20
CA LEU A 170 -9.41 -9.19 -6.03
C LEU A 170 -9.98 -10.34 -6.85
N LEU A 171 -11.05 -10.95 -6.33
CA LEU A 171 -11.87 -11.91 -7.08
C LEU A 171 -12.38 -11.27 -8.36
N GLU A 172 -12.43 -12.05 -9.44
CA GLU A 172 -12.87 -11.59 -10.76
C GLU A 172 -14.26 -10.93 -10.77
N PRO A 173 -15.30 -11.44 -10.06
CA PRO A 173 -16.60 -10.78 -9.99
C PRO A 173 -16.54 -9.34 -9.46
N ILE A 174 -15.59 -9.04 -8.55
CA ILE A 174 -15.41 -7.68 -8.03
C ILE A 174 -14.87 -6.76 -9.12
N ASN A 175 -13.87 -7.22 -9.91
CA ASN A 175 -13.32 -6.45 -11.02
C ASN A 175 -14.40 -6.18 -12.09
N LYS A 176 -15.18 -7.20 -12.48
CA LYS A 176 -16.30 -7.07 -13.43
C LYS A 176 -17.35 -6.09 -12.94
N THR A 177 -17.74 -6.20 -11.67
CA THR A 177 -18.73 -5.29 -11.05
C THR A 177 -18.21 -3.86 -11.00
N LYS A 178 -16.92 -3.65 -10.68
CA LYS A 178 -16.30 -2.33 -10.68
C LYS A 178 -16.37 -1.66 -12.07
N GLU A 179 -16.02 -2.39 -13.13
CA GLU A 179 -16.08 -1.86 -14.49
C GLU A 179 -17.51 -1.61 -14.97
N TRP A 180 -18.44 -2.47 -14.59
CA TRP A 180 -19.87 -2.24 -14.85
C TRP A 180 -20.37 -0.97 -14.15
N LEU A 181 -19.98 -0.73 -12.90
CA LEU A 181 -20.30 0.50 -12.17
C LEU A 181 -19.67 1.73 -12.83
N ARG A 182 -18.42 1.64 -13.30
CA ARG A 182 -17.78 2.71 -14.09
C ARG A 182 -18.64 3.09 -15.30
N TYR A 183 -19.10 2.09 -16.04
CA TYR A 183 -19.99 2.29 -17.17
C TYR A 183 -21.30 2.95 -16.76
N LEU A 184 -21.95 2.50 -15.66
CA LEU A 184 -23.19 3.07 -15.17
C LEU A 184 -23.04 4.53 -14.71
N LEU A 185 -21.98 4.86 -13.99
CA LEU A 185 -21.69 6.24 -13.56
C LEU A 185 -21.58 7.17 -14.77
N LYS A 186 -20.84 6.74 -15.80
CA LYS A 186 -20.66 7.49 -17.04
C LYS A 186 -21.97 7.61 -17.84
N LYS A 187 -22.66 6.50 -18.05
CA LYS A 187 -23.89 6.44 -18.86
C LYS A 187 -25.00 7.32 -18.27
N ASN A 188 -25.18 7.29 -16.96
CA ASN A 188 -26.25 8.01 -16.27
C ASN A 188 -25.80 9.40 -15.80
N GLN A 189 -24.62 9.87 -16.21
CA GLN A 189 -24.08 11.18 -15.84
C GLN A 189 -24.09 11.44 -14.32
N ILE A 190 -23.83 10.39 -13.51
CA ILE A 190 -23.79 10.49 -12.07
C ILE A 190 -22.56 11.28 -11.65
N SER A 191 -22.75 12.38 -10.92
CA SER A 191 -21.66 13.27 -10.55
C SER A 191 -20.66 12.61 -9.59
N ILE A 192 -19.39 12.78 -9.88
CA ILE A 192 -18.29 12.34 -9.03
C ILE A 192 -17.99 13.41 -7.98
N TYR A 193 -17.77 12.98 -6.74
CA TYR A 193 -17.45 13.90 -5.65
C TYR A 193 -16.05 14.51 -5.84
N HIS A 194 -16.00 15.84 -5.78
CA HIS A 194 -14.77 16.61 -5.84
C HIS A 194 -14.41 17.13 -4.46
N GLU A 195 -13.28 16.68 -3.91
CA GLU A 195 -12.90 16.93 -2.52
C GLU A 195 -12.67 18.42 -2.24
N GLU A 196 -12.01 19.15 -3.15
CA GLU A 196 -11.71 20.58 -2.97
C GLU A 196 -12.97 21.46 -3.00
N HIS A 197 -13.96 21.09 -3.79
CA HIS A 197 -15.19 21.87 -3.95
C HIS A 197 -16.37 21.37 -3.11
N HIS A 198 -16.19 20.25 -2.42
CA HIS A 198 -17.24 19.58 -1.63
C HIS A 198 -18.54 19.38 -2.42
N ARG A 199 -18.44 19.03 -3.72
CA ARG A 199 -19.57 18.86 -4.63
C ARG A 199 -19.48 17.53 -5.37
N GLY A 200 -20.65 16.98 -5.72
CA GLY A 200 -20.76 15.69 -6.38
C GLY A 200 -21.33 14.62 -5.46
N LEU A 201 -21.78 13.52 -6.03
CA LEU A 201 -22.53 12.48 -5.33
C LEU A 201 -21.64 11.32 -4.91
N VAL A 202 -20.98 10.66 -5.86
CA VAL A 202 -20.25 9.40 -5.59
C VAL A 202 -18.79 9.69 -5.28
N ARG A 203 -18.37 9.30 -4.08
CA ARG A 203 -17.01 9.43 -3.57
C ARG A 203 -16.26 8.11 -3.57
N GLY A 204 -16.97 7.00 -3.43
CA GLY A 204 -16.35 5.68 -3.33
C GLY A 204 -17.34 4.57 -3.59
N LEU A 205 -16.82 3.38 -3.74
CA LEU A 205 -17.56 2.15 -3.96
C LEU A 205 -17.01 1.05 -3.05
N VAL A 206 -17.90 0.35 -2.36
CA VAL A 206 -17.56 -0.88 -1.64
C VAL A 206 -18.20 -2.03 -2.38
N ILE A 207 -17.39 -2.99 -2.82
CA ILE A 207 -17.87 -4.19 -3.50
C ILE A 207 -17.39 -5.40 -2.70
N ARG A 208 -18.30 -6.30 -2.37
CA ARG A 208 -18.00 -7.55 -1.69
C ARG A 208 -18.62 -8.71 -2.46
N HIS A 209 -17.87 -9.78 -2.66
CA HIS A 209 -18.35 -10.99 -3.30
C HIS A 209 -18.25 -12.19 -2.34
N SER A 210 -19.29 -12.99 -2.29
CA SER A 210 -19.35 -14.27 -1.57
C SER A 210 -19.08 -15.42 -2.54
N GLN A 211 -17.97 -16.14 -2.35
CA GLN A 211 -17.67 -17.31 -3.19
C GLN A 211 -18.62 -18.47 -2.92
N SER A 212 -19.18 -18.57 -1.71
CA SER A 212 -20.09 -19.67 -1.34
C SER A 212 -21.51 -19.51 -1.91
N THR A 213 -22.01 -18.25 -2.01
CA THR A 213 -23.35 -17.98 -2.52
C THR A 213 -23.36 -17.41 -3.94
N GLY A 214 -22.21 -16.98 -4.46
CA GLY A 214 -22.10 -16.30 -5.76
C GLY A 214 -22.62 -14.85 -5.75
N GLU A 215 -23.10 -14.34 -4.62
CA GLU A 215 -23.70 -13.02 -4.52
C GLU A 215 -22.64 -11.91 -4.46
N THR A 216 -22.98 -10.77 -5.06
CA THR A 216 -22.13 -9.57 -5.01
C THR A 216 -22.93 -8.40 -4.42
N LEU A 217 -22.44 -7.85 -3.32
CA LEU A 217 -22.99 -6.66 -2.69
C LEU A 217 -22.22 -5.43 -3.16
N VAL A 218 -22.97 -4.38 -3.52
CA VAL A 218 -22.45 -3.07 -3.90
C VAL A 218 -22.96 -2.01 -2.95
N GLY A 219 -22.05 -1.25 -2.36
CA GLY A 219 -22.35 -0.09 -1.52
C GLY A 219 -21.72 1.16 -2.11
N PRO A 220 -22.47 2.05 -2.77
CA PRO A 220 -21.94 3.36 -3.12
C PRO A 220 -21.75 4.20 -1.85
N VAL A 221 -20.62 4.92 -1.79
CA VAL A 221 -20.32 5.88 -0.73
C VAL A 221 -20.58 7.28 -1.29
N SER A 222 -21.52 7.98 -0.71
CA SER A 222 -21.88 9.34 -1.12
C SER A 222 -21.67 10.32 0.03
N TYR A 223 -21.44 11.58 -0.33
CA TYR A 223 -21.48 12.70 0.60
C TYR A 223 -22.86 13.33 0.47
N THR A 224 -23.81 12.86 1.26
CA THR A 224 -25.09 13.55 1.42
C THR A 224 -24.96 14.46 2.63
N HIS A 225 -24.87 15.78 2.40
CA HIS A 225 -25.34 16.71 3.40
C HIS A 225 -26.84 16.52 3.50
N LEU A 226 -27.27 15.71 4.44
CA LEU A 226 -28.63 15.86 4.96
C LEU A 226 -28.66 17.29 5.53
N ARG A 227 -29.25 18.21 4.78
CA ARG A 227 -29.76 19.43 5.40
C ARG A 227 -30.74 18.91 6.45
N ALA A 228 -30.39 19.09 7.71
CA ALA A 228 -31.35 18.96 8.78
C ALA A 228 -32.50 19.88 8.37
N HIS A 229 -33.63 19.28 8.07
CA HIS A 229 -34.85 20.06 7.98
C HIS A 229 -35.07 20.60 9.38
N GLU A 230 -34.80 21.88 9.56
CA GLU A 230 -35.27 22.63 10.69
C GLU A 230 -36.80 22.56 10.62
N THR A 231 -37.36 21.74 11.50
CA THR A 231 -38.76 21.74 11.84
C THR A 231 -38.98 22.74 12.96
#